data_f935f2dbdc5770567feba7aeddd0d3c8
#
_entry.id   f935f2dbdc5770567feba7aeddd0d3c8
#
_cell.length_a   1.000
_cell.length_b   1.000
_cell.length_c   1.000
_cell.angle_alpha   90.00
_cell.angle_beta   90.00
_cell.angle_gamma   90.00
#
_symmetry.space_group_name_H-M   'P 1'
#
loop_
_entity.id
_entity.type
_entity.pdbx_description
1 polymer ?
#
loop_
_entity_poly.entity_id
_entity_poly.type
_entity_poly.pdbx_seq_one_letter_code
_entity_poly.pdbx_strand_id
1 'polypeptide(L)'
;MLKQKYFLTGIFILSAERQPIKLAWRKIVWLHFKALIKDRYSDIREVTIEGKGQGTVSLIKETIAIRDKSNKEFDRVWAVFDKDDFNDFNNAIQLAKKNHILCAWSNESFELWYYLHFQYLDTGISRSQYIEKIEREIQNRTNDSNYRYKKKSPETFDILQRIGDESLAIKHAQRLRESFSGTDYAAHKPCTTVYELVEELTHPEKLL
;
A
#
# COMPACT_ATOMS: atom_id res chain seq x y z
N MET A 1 -28.80 -9.72 -0.04
CA MET A 1 -27.97 -8.50 0.03
C MET A 1 -26.51 -8.91 -0.07
N LEU A 2 -25.91 -8.75 -1.23
CA LEU A 2 -24.48 -9.03 -1.47
C LEU A 2 -23.68 -7.94 -0.74
N LYS A 3 -22.93 -8.34 0.30
CA LYS A 3 -21.94 -7.45 0.93
C LYS A 3 -20.87 -7.15 -0.12
N GLN A 4 -20.83 -5.93 -0.62
CA GLN A 4 -19.76 -5.45 -1.48
C GLN A 4 -18.45 -5.51 -0.70
N LYS A 5 -17.62 -6.51 -0.98
CA LYS A 5 -16.24 -6.60 -0.49
C LYS A 5 -15.42 -5.51 -1.20
N TYR A 6 -14.82 -4.62 -0.45
CA TYR A 6 -13.98 -3.53 -0.98
C TYR A 6 -12.52 -3.98 -0.92
N PHE A 7 -11.89 -4.09 -2.07
CA PHE A 7 -10.48 -4.46 -2.21
C PHE A 7 -9.59 -3.22 -2.28
N LEU A 8 -8.39 -3.30 -1.72
CA LEU A 8 -7.38 -2.25 -1.76
C LEU A 8 -6.39 -2.56 -2.90
N THR A 9 -6.46 -1.81 -3.95
CA THR A 9 -5.57 -1.97 -5.11
C THR A 9 -5.27 -0.63 -5.76
N GLY A 10 -4.02 -0.39 -6.13
CA GLY A 10 -3.59 0.83 -6.80
C GLY A 10 -2.32 0.61 -7.63
N ILE A 11 -2.05 1.50 -8.55
CA ILE A 11 -0.84 1.52 -9.37
C ILE A 11 -0.15 2.87 -9.15
N PHE A 12 1.16 2.86 -8.93
CA PHE A 12 1.99 4.05 -8.86
C PHE A 12 2.97 4.05 -10.01
N ILE A 13 3.07 5.17 -10.68
CA ILE A 13 4.08 5.40 -11.70
C ILE A 13 4.79 6.68 -11.33
N LEU A 14 6.09 6.58 -11.07
CA LEU A 14 6.94 7.72 -10.75
C LEU A 14 7.63 8.19 -12.03
N SER A 15 7.54 9.47 -12.32
CA SER A 15 8.23 10.11 -13.44
C SER A 15 8.78 11.46 -13.00
N ALA A 16 10.03 11.73 -13.34
CA ALA A 16 10.68 13.02 -13.10
C ALA A 16 10.20 14.13 -14.05
N GLU A 17 9.44 13.81 -15.09
CA GLU A 17 8.98 14.77 -16.09
C GLU A 17 7.57 15.34 -15.85
N ARG A 18 7.42 16.61 -16.23
CA ARG A 18 6.36 17.56 -15.86
C ARG A 18 4.97 17.40 -16.52
N GLN A 19 4.37 16.23 -16.72
CA GLN A 19 3.01 16.10 -17.28
C GLN A 19 2.10 15.14 -16.50
N PRO A 20 0.82 15.49 -16.20
CA PRO A 20 -0.06 14.64 -15.41
C PRO A 20 -0.63 13.49 -16.23
N ILE A 21 -0.54 12.27 -15.69
CA ILE A 21 -1.28 11.12 -16.17
C ILE A 21 -2.45 10.89 -15.22
N LYS A 22 -3.67 10.82 -15.73
CA LYS A 22 -4.89 10.56 -14.93
C LYS A 22 -5.07 9.06 -14.78
N LEU A 23 -5.16 8.60 -13.55
CA LEU A 23 -5.47 7.21 -13.21
C LEU A 23 -6.43 7.16 -12.02
N ALA A 24 -7.28 6.18 -11.94
CA ALA A 24 -8.37 6.13 -10.98
C ALA A 24 -8.15 5.09 -9.85
N TRP A 25 -8.60 5.36 -8.63
CA TRP A 25 -8.19 4.72 -7.38
C TRP A 25 -9.26 4.01 -6.57
N ARG A 26 -8.85 3.05 -5.73
CA ARG A 26 -9.59 2.72 -4.52
C ARG A 26 -9.03 3.51 -3.32
N LYS A 27 -9.94 4.14 -2.61
CA LYS A 27 -9.80 5.38 -1.82
C LYS A 27 -8.82 5.44 -0.64
N ILE A 28 -8.38 4.34 -0.02
CA ILE A 28 -7.57 4.35 1.21
C ILE A 28 -6.07 4.45 0.95
N VAL A 29 -5.55 3.56 0.12
CA VAL A 29 -4.13 3.54 -0.28
C VAL A 29 -3.79 4.88 -0.94
N TRP A 30 -4.69 5.34 -1.83
CA TRP A 30 -4.59 6.63 -2.47
C TRP A 30 -4.49 7.80 -1.49
N LEU A 31 -5.39 7.88 -0.54
CA LEU A 31 -5.38 8.98 0.43
C LEU A 31 -4.07 9.01 1.23
N HIS A 32 -3.57 7.85 1.64
CA HIS A 32 -2.31 7.74 2.34
C HIS A 32 -1.14 8.22 1.47
N PHE A 33 -0.95 7.66 0.28
CA PHE A 33 0.18 8.00 -0.58
C PHE A 33 0.04 9.38 -1.22
N LYS A 34 -1.17 9.86 -1.52
CA LYS A 34 -1.39 11.24 -1.97
C LYS A 34 -1.01 12.24 -0.89
N ALA A 35 -1.36 11.97 0.36
CA ALA A 35 -1.00 12.81 1.47
C ALA A 35 0.51 12.77 1.69
N LEU A 36 1.15 11.61 1.65
CA LEU A 36 2.60 11.42 1.73
C LEU A 36 3.34 12.20 0.63
N ILE A 37 2.90 12.06 -0.62
CA ILE A 37 3.50 12.76 -1.77
C ILE A 37 3.29 14.28 -1.64
N LYS A 38 2.10 14.72 -1.27
CA LYS A 38 1.82 16.14 -1.08
C LYS A 38 2.64 16.76 0.06
N ASP A 39 2.84 16.02 1.13
CA ASP A 39 3.58 16.46 2.31
C ASP A 39 5.10 16.59 2.01
N ARG A 40 5.64 15.68 1.22
CA ARG A 40 7.10 15.56 1.03
C ARG A 40 7.61 15.98 -0.35
N TYR A 41 6.75 16.02 -1.36
CA TYR A 41 7.16 16.22 -2.75
C TYR A 41 6.22 17.15 -3.51
N SER A 42 6.58 18.41 -3.64
CA SER A 42 5.90 19.35 -4.53
C SER A 42 6.07 19.02 -6.02
N ASP A 43 7.12 18.26 -6.37
CA ASP A 43 7.56 18.05 -7.76
C ASP A 43 7.27 16.65 -8.31
N ILE A 44 6.89 15.68 -7.48
CA ILE A 44 6.47 14.34 -7.95
C ILE A 44 5.04 14.42 -8.46
N ARG A 45 4.84 14.02 -9.71
CA ARG A 45 3.53 13.99 -10.33
C ARG A 45 2.88 12.63 -10.18
N GLU A 46 1.69 12.70 -9.65
CA GLU A 46 0.85 11.58 -9.33
C GLU A 46 0.27 10.93 -10.60
N VAL A 47 0.46 9.64 -10.73
CA VAL A 47 -0.22 8.82 -11.72
C VAL A 47 -1.14 7.83 -10.99
N THR A 48 -2.45 7.89 -11.28
CA THR A 48 -3.47 7.12 -10.58
C THR A 48 -4.23 6.19 -11.51
N ILE A 49 -4.42 4.92 -11.13
CA ILE A 49 -5.22 3.97 -11.90
C ILE A 49 -6.35 3.40 -11.03
N GLU A 50 -7.59 3.36 -11.57
CA GLU A 50 -8.72 2.66 -10.94
C GLU A 50 -8.68 1.17 -11.24
N GLY A 51 -8.36 0.36 -10.24
CA GLY A 51 -8.61 -1.07 -10.31
C GLY A 51 -10.12 -1.36 -10.15
N LYS A 52 -10.75 -1.99 -11.11
CA LYS A 52 -12.20 -2.32 -11.12
C LYS A 52 -12.56 -3.53 -10.25
N GLY A 53 -11.83 -3.82 -9.16
CA GLY A 53 -12.21 -4.88 -8.21
C GLY A 53 -12.15 -6.30 -8.75
N GLN A 54 -11.42 -6.52 -9.82
CA GLN A 54 -11.06 -7.82 -10.36
C GLN A 54 -9.75 -8.28 -9.72
N GLY A 55 -9.46 -9.56 -9.70
CA GLY A 55 -8.32 -10.16 -9.02
C GLY A 55 -6.98 -9.46 -9.20
N THR A 56 -6.01 -9.77 -8.36
CA THR A 56 -4.70 -9.11 -8.31
C THR A 56 -3.92 -9.24 -9.62
N VAL A 57 -4.04 -10.36 -10.34
CA VAL A 57 -3.46 -10.52 -11.69
C VAL A 57 -4.05 -9.54 -12.70
N SER A 58 -5.35 -9.24 -12.63
CA SER A 58 -5.98 -8.25 -13.50
C SER A 58 -5.40 -6.86 -13.30
N LEU A 59 -5.11 -6.47 -12.06
CA LEU A 59 -4.44 -5.21 -11.74
C LEU A 59 -3.07 -5.13 -12.42
N ILE A 60 -2.27 -6.17 -12.32
CA ILE A 60 -0.93 -6.19 -12.94
C ILE A 60 -1.03 -6.09 -14.46
N LYS A 61 -1.96 -6.82 -15.09
CA LYS A 61 -2.19 -6.71 -16.54
C LYS A 61 -2.60 -5.30 -16.97
N GLU A 62 -3.44 -4.65 -16.17
CA GLU A 62 -3.85 -3.27 -16.42
C GLU A 62 -2.67 -2.30 -16.26
N THR A 63 -1.83 -2.50 -15.24
CA THR A 63 -0.59 -1.74 -15.03
C THR A 63 0.34 -1.84 -16.24
N ILE A 64 0.56 -3.04 -16.76
CA ILE A 64 1.35 -3.29 -17.96
C ILE A 64 0.74 -2.54 -19.15
N ALA A 65 -0.56 -2.69 -19.38
CA ALA A 65 -1.23 -2.07 -20.50
C ALA A 65 -1.17 -0.53 -20.48
N ILE A 66 -1.23 0.08 -19.29
CA ILE A 66 -1.12 1.53 -19.14
C ILE A 66 0.30 1.99 -19.37
N ARG A 67 1.29 1.32 -18.77
CA ARG A 67 2.70 1.62 -19.01
C ARG A 67 3.02 1.56 -20.51
N ASP A 68 2.63 0.47 -21.16
CA ASP A 68 2.99 0.20 -22.57
C ASP A 68 2.23 1.10 -23.57
N LYS A 69 1.06 1.63 -23.18
CA LYS A 69 0.30 2.62 -23.97
C LYS A 69 0.78 4.05 -23.77
N SER A 70 1.58 4.29 -22.76
CA SER A 70 2.11 5.62 -22.51
C SER A 70 3.19 5.97 -23.55
N ASN A 71 3.16 7.20 -24.06
CA ASN A 71 4.23 7.75 -24.89
C ASN A 71 5.41 8.28 -24.04
N LYS A 72 5.44 7.94 -22.74
CA LYS A 72 6.45 8.40 -21.79
C LYS A 72 7.23 7.22 -21.23
N GLU A 73 8.50 7.42 -21.02
CA GLU A 73 9.32 6.53 -20.20
C GLU A 73 9.04 6.80 -18.71
N PHE A 74 8.98 5.73 -17.94
CA PHE A 74 8.77 5.78 -16.50
C PHE A 74 9.99 5.18 -15.80
N ASP A 75 10.53 5.89 -14.83
CA ASP A 75 11.67 5.42 -14.05
C ASP A 75 11.28 4.24 -13.17
N ARG A 76 10.08 4.31 -12.59
CA ARG A 76 9.55 3.28 -11.70
C ARG A 76 8.04 3.10 -11.89
N VAL A 77 7.60 1.85 -11.88
CA VAL A 77 6.18 1.49 -11.93
C VAL A 77 5.87 0.59 -10.73
N TRP A 78 4.93 1.02 -9.91
CA TRP A 78 4.50 0.31 -8.72
C TRP A 78 3.05 -0.13 -8.82
N ALA A 79 2.77 -1.37 -8.38
CA ALA A 79 1.42 -1.86 -8.12
C ALA A 79 1.24 -2.02 -6.61
N VAL A 80 0.14 -1.48 -6.08
CA VAL A 80 -0.19 -1.57 -4.65
C VAL A 80 -1.47 -2.35 -4.45
N PHE A 81 -1.43 -3.41 -3.65
CA PHE A 81 -2.58 -4.31 -3.46
C PHE A 81 -2.49 -5.13 -2.18
N ASP A 82 -3.65 -5.59 -1.72
CA ASP A 82 -3.77 -6.57 -0.64
C ASP A 82 -3.96 -7.98 -1.20
N LYS A 83 -3.58 -8.99 -0.40
CA LYS A 83 -3.93 -10.37 -0.71
C LYS A 83 -5.44 -10.58 -0.67
N ASP A 84 -6.09 -10.07 0.37
CA ASP A 84 -7.52 -10.27 0.60
C ASP A 84 -7.95 -11.75 0.38
N ASP A 85 -9.08 -12.01 -0.27
CA ASP A 85 -9.58 -13.36 -0.61
C ASP A 85 -9.11 -13.85 -2.00
N PHE A 86 -8.17 -13.16 -2.67
CA PHE A 86 -7.71 -13.56 -3.99
C PHE A 86 -6.75 -14.74 -3.96
N ASN A 87 -7.02 -15.74 -4.79
CA ASN A 87 -6.16 -16.91 -4.95
C ASN A 87 -5.00 -16.71 -5.95
N ASP A 88 -5.02 -15.61 -6.70
CA ASP A 88 -4.04 -15.29 -7.74
C ASP A 88 -2.89 -14.38 -7.25
N PHE A 89 -2.77 -14.16 -5.93
CA PHE A 89 -1.80 -13.25 -5.32
C PHE A 89 -0.34 -13.56 -5.69
N ASN A 90 0.09 -14.82 -5.55
CA ASN A 90 1.44 -15.24 -5.93
C ASN A 90 1.71 -15.03 -7.43
N ASN A 91 0.72 -15.36 -8.26
CA ASN A 91 0.80 -15.20 -9.72
C ASN A 91 0.91 -13.71 -10.10
N ALA A 92 0.20 -12.83 -9.38
CA ALA A 92 0.28 -11.39 -9.61
C ALA A 92 1.69 -10.85 -9.33
N ILE A 93 2.30 -11.23 -8.20
CA ILE A 93 3.66 -10.79 -7.84
C ILE A 93 4.69 -11.33 -8.85
N GLN A 94 4.56 -12.59 -9.27
CA GLN A 94 5.45 -13.17 -10.28
C GLN A 94 5.30 -12.49 -11.65
N LEU A 95 4.06 -12.20 -12.07
CA LEU A 95 3.77 -11.49 -13.32
C LEU A 95 4.36 -10.07 -13.29
N ALA A 96 4.19 -9.35 -12.18
CA ALA A 96 4.75 -8.02 -11.97
C ALA A 96 6.28 -8.05 -12.10
N LYS A 97 6.93 -8.96 -11.37
CA LYS A 97 8.39 -9.13 -11.41
C LYS A 97 8.90 -9.41 -12.83
N LYS A 98 8.22 -10.29 -13.58
CA LYS A 98 8.56 -10.61 -14.98
C LYS A 98 8.46 -9.39 -15.89
N ASN A 99 7.62 -8.42 -15.56
CA ASN A 99 7.39 -7.21 -16.35
C ASN A 99 8.04 -5.95 -15.74
N HIS A 100 9.00 -6.11 -14.82
CA HIS A 100 9.70 -5.00 -14.17
C HIS A 100 8.75 -4.00 -13.46
N ILE A 101 7.66 -4.52 -12.88
CA ILE A 101 6.73 -3.76 -12.05
C ILE A 101 7.04 -4.11 -10.59
N LEU A 102 7.25 -3.09 -9.79
CA LEU A 102 7.45 -3.22 -8.35
C LEU A 102 6.10 -3.39 -7.64
N CYS A 103 6.11 -4.09 -6.51
CA CYS A 103 4.87 -4.39 -5.79
C CYS A 103 4.96 -3.97 -4.32
N ALA A 104 4.07 -3.09 -3.92
CA ALA A 104 3.82 -2.79 -2.51
C ALA A 104 2.55 -3.53 -2.06
N TRP A 105 2.72 -4.68 -1.44
CA TRP A 105 1.60 -5.54 -1.06
C TRP A 105 1.51 -5.75 0.45
N SER A 106 0.33 -6.09 0.91
CA SER A 106 0.05 -6.50 2.29
C SER A 106 -0.73 -7.81 2.34
N ASN A 107 -0.30 -8.73 3.17
CA ASN A 107 -1.00 -9.95 3.49
C ASN A 107 -1.50 -9.83 4.94
N GLU A 108 -2.66 -9.64 5.16
CA GLU A 108 -4.00 -9.76 4.62
C GLU A 108 -4.57 -8.44 4.08
N SER A 109 -4.23 -7.29 4.67
CA SER A 109 -4.79 -5.99 4.36
C SER A 109 -3.81 -4.86 4.64
N PHE A 110 -4.05 -3.70 4.04
CA PHE A 110 -3.23 -2.51 4.19
C PHE A 110 -3.21 -1.97 5.63
N GLU A 111 -4.22 -2.31 6.41
CA GLU A 111 -4.30 -1.96 7.83
C GLU A 111 -3.13 -2.54 8.64
N LEU A 112 -2.47 -3.61 8.18
CA LEU A 112 -1.20 -4.06 8.76
C LEU A 112 -0.17 -2.93 8.76
N TRP A 113 0.04 -2.23 7.62
CA TRP A 113 0.97 -1.11 7.51
C TRP A 113 0.65 -0.02 8.55
N TYR A 114 -0.62 0.34 8.71
CA TYR A 114 -1.02 1.32 9.72
C TYR A 114 -0.73 0.88 11.15
N TYR A 115 -0.98 -0.39 11.47
CA TYR A 115 -0.72 -0.91 12.81
C TYR A 115 0.77 -0.91 13.16
N LEU A 116 1.64 -1.18 12.19
CA LEU A 116 3.09 -1.21 12.39
C LEU A 116 3.69 0.15 12.80
N HIS A 117 2.98 1.26 12.57
CA HIS A 117 3.36 2.57 13.11
C HIS A 117 3.28 2.66 14.63
N PHE A 118 2.60 1.73 15.25
CA PHE A 118 2.37 1.71 16.69
C PHE A 118 3.10 0.57 17.39
N GLN A 119 3.00 -0.64 16.85
CA GLN A 119 3.53 -1.85 17.48
C GLN A 119 3.91 -2.91 16.44
N TYR A 120 4.87 -3.75 16.82
CA TYR A 120 5.20 -4.97 16.09
C TYR A 120 4.12 -6.04 16.30
N LEU A 121 3.81 -6.78 15.25
CA LEU A 121 2.90 -7.91 15.30
C LEU A 121 3.38 -9.00 14.32
N ASP A 122 3.74 -10.17 14.82
CA ASP A 122 4.20 -11.32 14.05
C ASP A 122 3.13 -12.43 13.91
N THR A 123 1.94 -12.19 14.42
CA THR A 123 0.81 -13.11 14.36
C THR A 123 -0.15 -12.71 13.24
N GLY A 124 -0.43 -13.64 12.33
CA GLY A 124 -1.41 -13.43 11.26
C GLY A 124 -2.83 -13.34 11.79
N ILE A 125 -3.41 -12.16 11.70
CA ILE A 125 -4.79 -11.87 12.14
C ILE A 125 -5.68 -11.45 10.96
N SER A 126 -6.98 -11.34 11.20
CA SER A 126 -7.95 -10.86 10.21
C SER A 126 -7.93 -9.33 10.09
N ARG A 127 -8.47 -8.81 8.98
CA ARG A 127 -8.66 -7.37 8.78
C ARG A 127 -9.45 -6.71 9.92
N SER A 128 -10.52 -7.35 10.42
CA SER A 128 -11.31 -6.80 11.52
C SER A 128 -10.48 -6.63 12.78
N GLN A 129 -9.62 -7.59 13.09
CA GLN A 129 -8.71 -7.52 14.24
C GLN A 129 -7.64 -6.43 14.09
N TYR A 130 -7.14 -6.15 12.85
CA TYR A 130 -6.27 -4.99 12.61
C TYR A 130 -7.01 -3.69 12.92
N ILE A 131 -8.25 -3.54 12.44
CA ILE A 131 -9.07 -2.35 12.69
C ILE A 131 -9.26 -2.12 14.19
N GLU A 132 -9.65 -3.15 14.94
CA GLU A 132 -9.83 -3.07 16.40
C GLU A 132 -8.53 -2.65 17.12
N LYS A 133 -7.39 -3.18 16.68
CA LYS A 133 -6.09 -2.82 17.26
C LYS A 133 -5.70 -1.37 16.94
N ILE A 134 -5.90 -0.92 15.70
CA ILE A 134 -5.64 0.47 15.30
C ILE A 134 -6.54 1.43 16.09
N GLU A 135 -7.83 1.14 16.22
CA GLU A 135 -8.75 1.95 17.03
C GLU A 135 -8.24 2.08 18.47
N ARG A 136 -7.86 0.97 19.09
CA ARG A 136 -7.35 0.95 20.45
C ARG A 136 -6.06 1.77 20.62
N GLU A 137 -5.11 1.64 19.68
CA GLU A 137 -3.86 2.43 19.72
C GLU A 137 -4.15 3.93 19.61
N ILE A 138 -5.04 4.31 18.70
CA ILE A 138 -5.41 5.72 18.51
C ILE A 138 -6.16 6.25 19.74
N GLN A 139 -7.15 5.53 20.25
CA GLN A 139 -7.89 5.90 21.46
C GLN A 139 -6.95 6.14 22.65
N ASN A 140 -6.00 5.21 22.87
CA ASN A 140 -5.06 5.31 23.99
C ASN A 140 -4.11 6.51 23.84
N ARG A 141 -3.63 6.78 22.62
CA ARG A 141 -2.63 7.85 22.38
C ARG A 141 -3.26 9.24 22.28
N THR A 142 -4.54 9.32 21.95
CA THR A 142 -5.26 10.59 21.83
C THR A 142 -6.16 10.88 23.03
N ASN A 143 -6.34 9.93 23.95
CA ASN A 143 -7.34 9.96 25.02
C ASN A 143 -8.78 10.15 24.50
N ASP A 144 -9.06 9.74 23.27
CA ASP A 144 -10.38 9.78 22.65
C ASP A 144 -11.00 8.38 22.57
N SER A 145 -11.71 7.98 23.61
CA SER A 145 -12.43 6.68 23.68
C SER A 145 -13.53 6.51 22.64
N ASN A 146 -13.96 7.59 21.99
CA ASN A 146 -15.00 7.58 20.98
C ASN A 146 -14.46 7.43 19.57
N TYR A 147 -13.14 7.50 19.36
CA TYR A 147 -12.56 7.32 18.04
C TYR A 147 -13.00 5.98 17.44
N ARG A 148 -13.37 6.01 16.17
CA ARG A 148 -13.66 4.81 15.35
C ARG A 148 -12.94 4.92 14.02
N TYR A 149 -12.22 3.86 13.67
CA TYR A 149 -11.52 3.79 12.40
C TYR A 149 -12.49 3.82 11.22
N LYS A 150 -12.29 4.76 10.33
CA LYS A 150 -13.06 4.89 9.09
C LYS A 150 -12.18 4.56 7.90
N LYS A 151 -12.42 3.40 7.30
CA LYS A 151 -11.63 2.84 6.17
C LYS A 151 -11.42 3.80 4.99
N LYS A 152 -11.93 4.94 4.88
CA LYS A 152 -11.77 5.89 3.76
C LYS A 152 -11.60 7.31 4.26
N SER A 153 -11.16 7.46 5.50
CA SER A 153 -10.93 8.78 6.06
C SER A 153 -9.60 9.34 5.59
N PRO A 154 -9.55 10.54 5.06
CA PRO A 154 -8.30 11.25 4.82
C PRO A 154 -7.54 11.55 6.11
N GLU A 155 -8.25 11.59 7.25
CA GLU A 155 -7.68 11.87 8.57
C GLU A 155 -6.71 10.80 9.06
N THR A 156 -6.79 9.56 8.52
CA THR A 156 -5.94 8.46 8.98
C THR A 156 -4.46 8.78 8.77
N PHE A 157 -4.10 9.40 7.65
CA PHE A 157 -2.72 9.81 7.39
C PHE A 157 -2.26 10.87 8.42
N ASP A 158 -3.06 11.90 8.64
CA ASP A 158 -2.73 12.98 9.58
C ASP A 158 -2.60 12.45 11.01
N ILE A 159 -3.44 11.48 11.39
CA ILE A 159 -3.35 10.80 12.68
C ILE A 159 -2.02 10.04 12.79
N LEU A 160 -1.66 9.24 11.78
CA LEU A 160 -0.40 8.48 11.77
C LEU A 160 0.81 9.40 11.82
N GLN A 161 0.80 10.54 11.11
CA GLN A 161 1.88 11.53 11.16
C GLN A 161 2.04 12.14 12.56
N ARG A 162 0.93 12.35 13.26
CA ARG A 162 0.92 13.02 14.57
C ARG A 162 1.29 12.10 15.74
N ILE A 163 0.82 10.84 15.70
CA ILE A 163 0.92 9.91 16.85
C ILE A 163 1.54 8.56 16.52
N GLY A 164 1.79 8.25 15.25
CA GLY A 164 2.50 7.08 14.78
C GLY A 164 3.99 7.34 14.62
N ASP A 165 4.72 6.29 14.26
CA ASP A 165 6.16 6.36 13.94
C ASP A 165 6.42 5.57 12.64
N GLU A 166 6.68 6.29 11.55
CA GLU A 166 6.94 5.69 10.23
C GLU A 166 8.27 4.93 10.22
N SER A 167 9.31 5.45 10.88
CA SER A 167 10.59 4.76 10.96
C SER A 167 10.47 3.42 11.68
N LEU A 168 9.62 3.39 12.71
CA LEU A 168 9.29 2.16 13.43
C LEU A 168 8.48 1.21 12.54
N ALA A 169 7.52 1.72 11.77
CA ALA A 169 6.73 0.92 10.83
C ALA A 169 7.61 0.25 9.77
N ILE A 170 8.58 0.98 9.22
CA ILE A 170 9.56 0.47 8.26
C ILE A 170 10.36 -0.68 8.90
N LYS A 171 10.94 -0.48 10.08
CA LYS A 171 11.72 -1.52 10.80
C LYS A 171 10.87 -2.76 11.10
N HIS A 172 9.64 -2.58 11.54
CA HIS A 172 8.71 -3.67 11.81
C HIS A 172 8.37 -4.45 10.54
N ALA A 173 8.10 -3.75 9.42
CA ALA A 173 7.79 -4.38 8.14
C ALA A 173 8.99 -5.15 7.56
N GLN A 174 10.20 -4.58 7.64
CA GLN A 174 11.45 -5.25 7.25
C GLN A 174 11.66 -6.53 8.05
N ARG A 175 11.54 -6.47 9.38
CA ARG A 175 11.65 -7.65 10.25
C ARG A 175 10.62 -8.73 9.90
N LEU A 176 9.37 -8.36 9.60
CA LEU A 176 8.36 -9.31 9.14
C LEU A 176 8.75 -9.91 7.79
N ARG A 177 9.24 -9.11 6.85
CA ARG A 177 9.65 -9.59 5.54
C ARG A 177 10.81 -10.59 5.63
N GLU A 178 11.78 -10.33 6.49
CA GLU A 178 12.94 -11.19 6.74
C GLU A 178 12.58 -12.53 7.40
N SER A 179 11.46 -12.60 8.13
CA SER A 179 11.01 -13.85 8.76
C SER A 179 10.46 -14.88 7.77
N PHE A 180 10.27 -14.50 6.52
CA PHE A 180 9.75 -15.38 5.47
C PHE A 180 10.74 -15.57 4.33
N SER A 181 10.78 -16.79 3.80
CA SER A 181 11.60 -17.18 2.66
C SER A 181 10.74 -17.77 1.53
N GLY A 182 11.33 -17.86 0.33
CA GLY A 182 10.66 -18.44 -0.83
C GLY A 182 9.66 -17.50 -1.50
N THR A 183 8.86 -18.06 -2.40
CA THR A 183 7.97 -17.32 -3.31
C THR A 183 6.48 -17.59 -3.09
N ASP A 184 6.13 -18.31 -2.04
CA ASP A 184 4.73 -18.45 -1.62
C ASP A 184 4.31 -17.26 -0.75
N TYR A 185 4.25 -16.08 -1.39
CA TYR A 185 3.91 -14.83 -0.71
C TYR A 185 2.53 -14.86 -0.03
N ALA A 186 1.61 -15.70 -0.52
CA ALA A 186 0.30 -15.89 0.08
C ALA A 186 0.39 -16.53 1.49
N ALA A 187 1.43 -17.30 1.76
CA ALA A 187 1.71 -17.88 3.08
C ALA A 187 2.48 -16.92 4.01
N HIS A 188 3.08 -15.84 3.48
CA HIS A 188 3.78 -14.85 4.30
C HIS A 188 2.77 -13.98 5.07
N LYS A 189 2.30 -14.43 6.21
CA LYS A 189 1.27 -13.75 7.00
C LYS A 189 1.64 -13.72 8.50
N PRO A 190 1.80 -12.52 9.11
CA PRO A 190 1.65 -11.19 8.53
C PRO A 190 2.90 -10.75 7.78
N CYS A 191 2.72 -10.06 6.65
CA CYS A 191 3.83 -9.46 5.91
C CYS A 191 3.33 -8.29 5.05
N THR A 192 4.15 -7.26 4.88
CA THR A 192 3.90 -6.15 3.97
C THR A 192 5.19 -5.66 3.36
N THR A 193 5.17 -5.28 2.08
CA THR A 193 6.26 -4.62 1.36
C THR A 193 5.96 -3.15 1.07
N VAL A 194 4.95 -2.58 1.71
CA VAL A 194 4.58 -1.16 1.58
C VAL A 194 5.75 -0.25 1.96
N TYR A 195 6.58 -0.67 2.90
CA TYR A 195 7.76 0.09 3.33
C TYR A 195 8.74 0.37 2.19
N GLU A 196 8.89 -0.54 1.22
CA GLU A 196 9.78 -0.36 0.07
C GLU A 196 9.36 0.85 -0.79
N LEU A 197 8.04 1.00 -1.04
CA LEU A 197 7.50 2.16 -1.74
C LEU A 197 7.64 3.44 -0.90
N VAL A 198 7.41 3.36 0.42
CA VAL A 198 7.56 4.51 1.32
C VAL A 198 9.01 4.99 1.35
N GLU A 199 9.98 4.08 1.48
CA GLU A 199 11.41 4.41 1.44
C GLU A 199 11.82 5.04 0.10
N GLU A 200 11.34 4.49 -1.02
CA GLU A 200 11.60 5.03 -2.35
C GLU A 200 11.00 6.44 -2.50
N LEU A 201 9.78 6.66 -2.03
CA LEU A 201 9.17 7.98 -2.03
C LEU A 201 9.87 8.96 -1.08
N THR A 202 10.43 8.49 0.02
CA THR A 202 11.12 9.33 1.01
C THR A 202 12.55 9.69 0.58
N HIS A 203 13.17 8.85 -0.24
CA HIS A 203 14.56 8.99 -0.67
C HIS A 203 14.70 8.82 -2.19
N PRO A 204 14.06 9.66 -3.02
CA PRO A 204 14.11 9.53 -4.47
C PRO A 204 15.53 9.70 -5.02
N GLU A 205 16.41 10.39 -4.30
CA GLU A 205 17.83 10.54 -4.65
C GLU A 205 18.60 9.21 -4.67
N LYS A 206 18.11 8.19 -4.01
CA LYS A 206 18.72 6.83 -4.03
C LYS A 206 18.35 6.03 -5.27
N LEU A 207 17.47 6.57 -6.13
CA LEU A 207 17.02 5.95 -7.37
C LEU A 207 17.88 6.34 -8.59
N LEU A 208 18.68 7.37 -8.42
CA LEU A 208 19.64 7.86 -9.41
C LEU A 208 21.02 7.25 -9.16
#